data_e7a127cff92dbb5995a128aa6dedb47c
#
_entry.id   e7a127cff92dbb5995a128aa6dedb47c
#
_cell.length_a   1.000
_cell.length_b   1.000
_cell.length_c   1.000
_cell.angle_alpha   90.00
_cell.angle_beta   90.00
_cell.angle_gamma   90.00
#
_symmetry.space_group_name_H-M   'P 1'
#
loop_
_entity.id
_entity.type
_entity.pdbx_description
1 polymer ?
#
loop_
_entity_poly.entity_id
_entity_poly.type
_entity_poly.pdbx_seq_one_letter_code
_entity_poly.pdbx_strand_id
1 'polypeptide(L)'
;PGLENFSGGAGDAEFWEDNPPQKSYVVEVSDNEKRFQSFQFTVELPVKGIYKWENIPAASPNKNLASIPVYSAPTRKILGGMSVVRAHLREAEGVPAAWAVLEARFEGNLVARGIADRDGQIVLIFPTLAPQSSPLVSPPATATQISLAEQNWLLDLTIKYEPDIFQSSPPVPAESEEEVFPDLRLALAQSTGRIWADTEQTEESETATLSLGKELVLRSRAAEILSPPDSETVYSSYLFVSPAI
;
A
#
# COMPACT_ATOMS: atom_id res chain seq x y z
N PRO A 1 25.77 16.53 2.66
CA PRO A 1 26.43 17.82 2.46
C PRO A 1 25.38 18.92 2.55
N GLY A 2 25.05 19.44 3.68
CA GLY A 2 24.05 20.49 3.87
C GLY A 2 23.62 20.68 5.32
N LEU A 3 23.65 19.62 6.10
CA LEU A 3 23.37 19.69 7.52
C LEU A 3 24.57 20.21 8.33
N GLU A 4 25.77 20.14 7.79
CA GLU A 4 27.00 20.64 8.44
C GLU A 4 27.00 22.16 8.66
N ASN A 5 26.23 22.90 7.85
CA ASN A 5 26.08 24.35 8.01
C ASN A 5 25.01 24.75 9.05
N PHE A 6 24.33 23.78 9.66
CA PHE A 6 23.39 24.01 10.76
C PHE A 6 23.97 23.74 12.13
N SER A 7 25.27 23.42 12.23
CA SER A 7 26.03 23.37 13.50
C SER A 7 26.39 24.75 14.02
N GLY A 8 25.57 25.74 13.78
CA GLY A 8 25.66 27.04 14.39
C GLY A 8 25.30 26.90 15.85
N GLY A 9 26.29 27.12 16.69
CA GLY A 9 26.14 27.11 18.11
C GLY A 9 24.99 28.00 18.62
N ALA A 10 25.00 28.32 19.85
CA ALA A 10 24.08 29.06 20.71
C ALA A 10 23.03 30.05 20.12
N GLY A 11 23.02 30.26 18.82
CA GLY A 11 22.02 31.02 18.07
C GLY A 11 20.72 30.33 17.78
N ASP A 12 20.50 29.11 18.27
CA ASP A 12 19.35 28.31 17.89
C ASP A 12 18.00 28.97 18.21
N ALA A 13 17.91 29.66 19.33
CA ALA A 13 16.72 30.39 19.71
C ALA A 13 16.48 31.62 18.80
N GLU A 14 17.53 32.39 18.54
CA GLU A 14 17.53 33.60 17.72
C GLU A 14 17.27 33.22 16.24
N PHE A 15 17.87 32.11 15.74
CA PHE A 15 17.64 31.56 14.42
C PHE A 15 16.17 31.18 14.22
N TRP A 16 15.52 30.59 15.21
CA TRP A 16 14.11 30.21 15.13
C TRP A 16 13.16 31.41 15.29
N GLU A 17 13.59 32.48 16.00
CA GLU A 17 12.82 33.71 16.14
C GLU A 17 12.79 34.51 14.85
N ASP A 18 13.89 34.58 14.12
CA ASP A 18 14.03 35.35 12.88
C ASP A 18 13.32 34.79 11.65
N ASN A 19 12.59 33.68 11.81
CA ASN A 19 11.84 33.08 10.73
C ASN A 19 12.69 32.80 9.47
N PRO A 20 13.65 31.90 9.54
CA PRO A 20 14.60 31.65 8.46
C PRO A 20 13.84 31.20 7.18
N PRO A 21 14.37 31.56 5.99
CA PRO A 21 13.74 31.17 4.72
C PRO A 21 13.66 29.66 4.61
N GLN A 22 12.47 29.18 4.31
CA GLN A 22 12.26 27.75 4.04
C GLN A 22 12.89 27.36 2.70
N LYS A 23 13.53 26.21 2.68
CA LYS A 23 14.05 25.56 1.48
C LYS A 23 13.45 24.20 1.32
N SER A 24 13.06 23.87 0.10
CA SER A 24 12.54 22.56 -0.26
C SER A 24 13.69 21.58 -0.50
N TYR A 25 13.56 20.38 0.05
CA TYR A 25 14.48 19.27 -0.13
C TYR A 25 13.69 18.05 -0.56
N VAL A 26 14.23 17.29 -1.50
CA VAL A 26 13.71 15.96 -1.85
C VAL A 26 14.45 14.95 -0.97
N VAL A 27 13.68 14.13 -0.27
CA VAL A 27 14.18 13.04 0.58
C VAL A 27 13.82 11.73 -0.08
N GLU A 28 14.84 10.96 -0.45
CA GLU A 28 14.70 9.61 -0.99
C GLU A 28 14.85 8.60 0.13
N VAL A 29 13.93 7.63 0.18
CA VAL A 29 13.90 6.54 1.17
C VAL A 29 14.01 5.23 0.44
N SER A 30 15.07 4.49 0.73
CA SER A 30 15.31 3.15 0.19
C SER A 30 15.67 2.16 1.29
N ASP A 31 15.33 0.88 1.11
CA ASP A 31 15.71 -0.21 2.00
C ASP A 31 16.63 -1.19 1.27
N ASN A 32 17.90 -1.25 1.66
CA ASN A 32 18.90 -2.14 1.08
C ASN A 32 18.51 -3.63 1.17
N GLU A 33 17.67 -3.99 2.12
CA GLU A 33 17.16 -5.35 2.27
C GLU A 33 15.87 -5.60 1.48
N LYS A 34 15.38 -4.60 0.77
CA LYS A 34 14.16 -4.66 -0.06
C LYS A 34 12.94 -5.20 0.70
N ARG A 35 12.82 -4.85 1.98
CA ARG A 35 11.64 -5.18 2.81
C ARG A 35 10.52 -4.17 2.59
N PHE A 36 10.91 -2.93 2.28
CA PHE A 36 9.98 -1.82 2.06
C PHE A 36 10.16 -1.24 0.67
N GLN A 37 9.04 -0.75 0.13
CA GLN A 37 9.02 -0.04 -1.14
C GLN A 37 9.80 1.26 -1.01
N SER A 38 10.67 1.53 -1.98
CA SER A 38 11.38 2.80 -2.08
C SER A 38 10.44 3.92 -2.53
N PHE A 39 10.61 5.11 -1.98
CA PHE A 39 9.82 6.30 -2.33
C PHE A 39 10.60 7.58 -2.05
N GLN A 40 10.09 8.70 -2.54
CA GLN A 40 10.58 10.03 -2.23
C GLN A 40 9.45 10.93 -1.71
N PHE A 41 9.82 12.01 -1.06
CA PHE A 41 8.90 13.09 -0.69
C PHE A 41 9.64 14.41 -0.55
N THR A 42 8.92 15.50 -0.74
CA THR A 42 9.46 16.84 -0.54
C THR A 42 9.19 17.33 0.88
N VAL A 43 10.19 17.91 1.50
CA VAL A 43 10.09 18.54 2.81
C VAL A 43 10.64 19.96 2.75
N GLU A 44 9.99 20.87 3.44
CA GLU A 44 10.46 22.24 3.61
C GLU A 44 11.17 22.39 4.96
N LEU A 45 12.41 22.78 4.94
CA LEU A 45 13.22 22.98 6.13
C LEU A 45 13.70 24.43 6.22
N PRO A 46 13.80 25.00 7.42
CA PRO A 46 13.47 24.43 8.72
C PRO A 46 11.96 24.37 8.98
N VAL A 47 11.51 23.34 9.69
CA VAL A 47 10.12 23.20 10.09
C VAL A 47 9.93 23.86 11.47
N LYS A 48 9.30 25.02 11.54
CA LYS A 48 8.94 25.62 12.82
C LYS A 48 7.99 24.72 13.60
N GLY A 49 8.36 24.40 14.82
CA GLY A 49 7.47 23.79 15.81
C GLY A 49 7.46 22.27 15.91
N ILE A 50 8.10 21.53 15.01
CA ILE A 50 8.19 20.06 15.15
C ILE A 50 9.16 19.66 16.28
N TYR A 51 10.12 20.48 16.61
CA TYR A 51 11.20 20.17 17.56
C TYR A 51 11.23 20.98 18.84
N LYS A 52 10.22 21.82 19.15
CA LYS A 52 10.08 22.36 20.50
C LYS A 52 9.54 21.26 21.42
N TRP A 53 10.41 20.32 21.74
CA TRP A 53 10.15 19.25 22.72
C TRP A 53 9.63 19.80 24.06
N GLU A 54 10.02 21.02 24.39
CA GLU A 54 9.70 21.67 25.66
C GLU A 54 8.26 22.20 25.77
N ASN A 55 7.56 22.39 24.66
CA ASN A 55 6.23 23.00 24.61
C ASN A 55 5.08 22.06 24.27
N ILE A 56 5.32 20.75 24.25
CA ILE A 56 4.22 19.79 24.07
C ILE A 56 3.60 19.58 25.44
N PRO A 57 2.34 20.03 25.68
CA PRO A 57 1.64 19.76 26.93
C PRO A 57 1.62 18.25 27.18
N ALA A 58 1.99 17.82 28.37
CA ALA A 58 2.03 16.40 28.76
C ALA A 58 0.68 15.67 28.56
N ALA A 59 -0.40 16.42 28.41
CA ALA A 59 -1.76 15.96 28.21
C ALA A 59 -2.26 16.00 26.76
N SER A 60 -1.41 16.31 25.76
CA SER A 60 -1.84 16.24 24.38
C SER A 60 -2.02 14.77 23.96
N PRO A 61 -3.26 14.29 23.70
CA PRO A 61 -3.51 12.91 23.27
C PRO A 61 -2.93 12.64 21.89
N ASN A 62 -2.54 13.65 21.15
CA ASN A 62 -1.97 13.57 19.80
C ASN A 62 -0.45 13.85 19.82
N LYS A 63 0.29 13.02 20.55
CA LYS A 63 1.72 12.82 20.26
C LYS A 63 1.91 12.03 18.96
N ASN A 64 1.14 12.31 17.96
CA ASN A 64 1.40 11.83 16.61
C ASN A 64 2.61 12.63 16.10
N LEU A 65 3.79 12.15 16.49
CA LEU A 65 4.97 12.41 15.68
C LEU A 65 4.53 12.14 14.24
N ALA A 66 4.71 13.14 13.38
CA ALA A 66 4.42 12.95 11.96
C ALA A 66 5.21 11.72 11.50
N SER A 67 4.54 10.58 11.41
CA SER A 67 5.17 9.33 10.98
C SER A 67 5.02 9.23 9.48
N ILE A 68 6.12 8.93 8.81
CA ILE A 68 6.10 8.64 7.38
C ILE A 68 5.75 7.16 7.23
N PRO A 69 4.62 6.83 6.58
CA PRO A 69 4.25 5.44 6.39
C PRO A 69 5.23 4.75 5.44
N VAL A 70 5.61 3.53 5.76
CA VAL A 70 6.39 2.66 4.90
C VAL A 70 5.54 1.47 4.46
N TYR A 71 5.67 1.07 3.20
CA TYR A 71 4.89 0.00 2.58
C TYR A 71 5.77 -1.20 2.28
N SER A 72 5.21 -2.40 2.38
CA SER A 72 5.95 -3.62 2.12
C SER A 72 6.32 -3.72 0.65
N ALA A 73 7.58 -4.05 0.37
CA ALA A 73 8.00 -4.39 -0.98
C ALA A 73 7.46 -5.77 -1.40
N PRO A 74 7.15 -6.00 -2.69
CA PRO A 74 6.65 -7.29 -3.18
C PRO A 74 7.55 -8.47 -2.84
N THR A 75 8.85 -8.23 -2.70
CA THR A 75 9.88 -9.24 -2.38
C THR A 75 10.04 -9.51 -0.88
N ARG A 76 9.28 -8.79 -0.03
CA ARG A 76 9.40 -8.93 1.43
C ARG A 76 9.11 -10.36 1.87
N LYS A 77 10.01 -10.91 2.70
CA LYS A 77 9.80 -12.20 3.37
C LYS A 77 8.67 -12.09 4.40
N ILE A 78 7.79 -13.07 4.38
CA ILE A 78 6.62 -13.13 5.26
C ILE A 78 7.00 -13.87 6.54
N LEU A 79 6.60 -13.31 7.66
CA LEU A 79 6.73 -13.94 8.97
C LEU A 79 5.49 -14.79 9.27
N GLY A 80 5.65 -15.85 10.08
CA GLY A 80 4.50 -16.64 10.53
C GLY A 80 3.47 -15.79 11.29
N GLY A 81 2.18 -16.14 11.18
CA GLY A 81 1.09 -15.41 11.82
C GLY A 81 0.62 -14.15 11.08
N MET A 82 1.08 -13.98 9.85
CA MET A 82 0.65 -12.88 8.98
C MET A 82 -0.23 -13.40 7.85
N SER A 83 -1.24 -12.63 7.52
CA SER A 83 -2.04 -12.78 6.30
C SER A 83 -1.38 -12.00 5.16
N VAL A 84 -1.51 -12.53 3.96
CA VAL A 84 -0.86 -11.97 2.78
C VAL A 84 -1.82 -11.90 1.61
N VAL A 85 -1.86 -10.75 0.97
CA VAL A 85 -2.57 -10.53 -0.29
C VAL A 85 -1.54 -10.04 -1.31
N ARG A 86 -1.51 -10.65 -2.48
CA ARG A 86 -0.65 -10.24 -3.60
C ARG A 86 -1.45 -9.98 -4.84
N ALA A 87 -0.97 -9.06 -5.64
CA ALA A 87 -1.47 -8.83 -6.99
C ALA A 87 -0.34 -8.38 -7.91
N HIS A 88 -0.56 -8.56 -9.19
CA HIS A 88 0.20 -7.92 -10.25
C HIS A 88 -0.77 -7.09 -11.06
N LEU A 89 -0.75 -5.79 -10.84
CA LEU A 89 -1.74 -4.83 -11.34
C LEU A 89 -1.39 -4.39 -12.77
N ARG A 90 -2.37 -4.43 -13.66
CA ARG A 90 -2.21 -3.95 -15.04
C ARG A 90 -3.45 -3.25 -15.56
N GLU A 91 -3.26 -2.36 -16.51
CA GLU A 91 -4.33 -1.80 -17.34
C GLU A 91 -4.71 -2.78 -18.47
N ALA A 92 -5.85 -2.52 -19.13
CA ALA A 92 -6.35 -3.33 -20.25
C ALA A 92 -5.30 -3.58 -21.34
N GLU A 93 -4.51 -2.57 -21.65
CA GLU A 93 -3.46 -2.63 -22.68
C GLU A 93 -2.20 -3.39 -22.22
N GLY A 94 -2.22 -3.94 -21.00
CA GLY A 94 -1.10 -4.67 -20.42
C GLY A 94 0.00 -3.78 -19.84
N VAL A 95 -0.25 -2.48 -19.72
CA VAL A 95 0.66 -1.54 -19.05
C VAL A 95 0.65 -1.81 -17.55
N PRO A 96 1.81 -1.90 -16.87
CA PRO A 96 1.85 -2.02 -15.43
C PRO A 96 1.18 -0.81 -14.75
N ALA A 97 0.28 -1.07 -13.80
CA ALA A 97 -0.31 -0.02 -12.98
C ALA A 97 0.68 0.38 -11.87
N ALA A 98 1.77 1.02 -12.28
CA ALA A 98 2.82 1.46 -11.38
C ALA A 98 2.29 2.45 -10.34
N TRP A 99 2.76 2.31 -9.11
CA TRP A 99 2.46 3.19 -7.97
C TRP A 99 0.98 3.22 -7.54
N ALA A 100 0.14 2.36 -8.10
CA ALA A 100 -1.23 2.18 -7.64
C ALA A 100 -1.26 1.80 -6.15
N VAL A 101 -2.24 2.30 -5.42
CA VAL A 101 -2.41 2.03 -3.98
C VAL A 101 -3.59 1.09 -3.80
N LEU A 102 -3.34 -0.10 -3.26
CA LEU A 102 -4.38 -1.06 -2.90
C LEU A 102 -4.64 -1.00 -1.40
N GLU A 103 -5.91 -0.89 -1.03
CA GLU A 103 -6.38 -0.98 0.34
C GLU A 103 -7.23 -2.25 0.51
N ALA A 104 -7.05 -2.94 1.62
CA ALA A 104 -7.91 -4.02 2.04
C ALA A 104 -8.59 -3.63 3.36
N ARG A 105 -9.91 -3.85 3.42
CA ARG A 105 -10.73 -3.60 4.61
C ARG A 105 -11.43 -4.89 5.03
N PHE A 106 -11.60 -5.04 6.32
CA PHE A 106 -12.41 -6.10 6.91
C PHE A 106 -13.40 -5.48 7.87
N GLU A 107 -14.70 -5.76 7.68
CA GLU A 107 -15.78 -5.16 8.46
C GLU A 107 -15.69 -3.62 8.52
N GLY A 108 -15.36 -3.00 7.37
CA GLY A 108 -15.21 -1.56 7.23
C GLY A 108 -13.88 -0.98 7.75
N ASN A 109 -13.10 -1.75 8.52
CA ASN A 109 -11.81 -1.30 9.06
C ASN A 109 -10.67 -1.54 8.08
N LEU A 110 -9.82 -0.54 7.86
CA LEU A 110 -8.61 -0.70 7.06
C LEU A 110 -7.64 -1.66 7.78
N VAL A 111 -7.40 -2.83 7.17
CA VAL A 111 -6.48 -3.84 7.71
C VAL A 111 -5.10 -3.77 7.07
N ALA A 112 -5.02 -3.36 5.81
CA ALA A 112 -3.76 -3.18 5.11
C ALA A 112 -3.87 -2.17 3.97
N ARG A 113 -2.72 -1.55 3.66
CA ARG A 113 -2.51 -0.71 2.48
C ARG A 113 -1.12 -1.01 1.91
N GLY A 114 -1.02 -1.06 0.60
CA GLY A 114 0.24 -1.20 -0.12
C GLY A 114 0.33 -0.24 -1.29
N ILE A 115 1.54 -0.05 -1.79
CA ILE A 115 1.82 0.67 -3.03
C ILE A 115 2.48 -0.32 -3.98
N ALA A 116 2.01 -0.36 -5.23
CA ALA A 116 2.61 -1.16 -6.27
C ALA A 116 4.01 -0.63 -6.61
N ASP A 117 4.89 -1.51 -7.03
CA ASP A 117 6.18 -1.10 -7.59
C ASP A 117 6.03 -0.63 -9.05
N ARG A 118 7.16 -0.36 -9.71
CA ARG A 118 7.22 0.07 -11.10
C ARG A 118 6.58 -0.94 -12.06
N ASP A 119 6.66 -2.22 -11.72
CA ASP A 119 6.14 -3.32 -12.54
C ASP A 119 4.67 -3.64 -12.24
N GLY A 120 4.04 -2.91 -11.33
CA GLY A 120 2.66 -3.12 -10.88
C GLY A 120 2.53 -4.25 -9.85
N GLN A 121 3.63 -4.76 -9.30
CA GLN A 121 3.56 -5.79 -8.26
C GLN A 121 3.27 -5.16 -6.90
N ILE A 122 2.37 -5.76 -6.14
CA ILE A 122 1.96 -5.26 -4.83
C ILE A 122 1.77 -6.40 -3.83
N VAL A 123 2.10 -6.12 -2.56
CA VAL A 123 1.83 -7.02 -1.44
C VAL A 123 1.22 -6.25 -0.28
N LEU A 124 0.17 -6.82 0.29
CA LEU A 124 -0.39 -6.40 1.59
C LEU A 124 -0.04 -7.46 2.61
N ILE A 125 0.57 -7.06 3.73
CA ILE A 125 0.93 -7.94 4.82
C ILE A 125 0.34 -7.37 6.11
N PHE A 126 -0.47 -8.14 6.81
CA PHE A 126 -1.15 -7.72 8.03
C PHE A 126 -1.30 -8.88 9.01
N PRO A 127 -1.50 -8.64 10.31
CA PRO A 127 -1.74 -9.70 11.27
C PRO A 127 -2.94 -10.54 10.86
N THR A 128 -2.85 -11.86 11.06
CA THR A 128 -3.97 -12.77 10.79
C THR A 128 -5.22 -12.30 11.54
N LEU A 129 -6.33 -12.21 10.82
CA LEU A 129 -7.60 -11.77 11.38
C LEU A 129 -8.09 -12.75 12.46
N ALA A 130 -8.80 -12.24 13.45
CA ALA A 130 -9.33 -13.08 14.51
C ALA A 130 -10.30 -14.13 13.95
N PRO A 131 -10.27 -15.37 14.45
CA PRO A 131 -11.23 -16.40 14.06
C PRO A 131 -12.67 -15.95 14.30
N GLN A 132 -13.55 -16.20 13.34
CA GLN A 132 -14.98 -15.84 13.43
C GLN A 132 -15.74 -16.67 14.46
N SER A 133 -15.21 -17.82 14.87
CA SER A 133 -15.76 -18.65 15.94
C SER A 133 -14.75 -18.81 17.07
N SER A 134 -15.19 -18.55 18.31
CA SER A 134 -14.31 -18.72 19.46
C SER A 134 -14.01 -20.23 19.68
N PRO A 135 -12.74 -20.65 19.65
CA PRO A 135 -12.38 -22.04 19.90
C PRO A 135 -12.49 -22.41 21.40
N LEU A 136 -12.97 -21.50 22.26
CA LEU A 136 -12.94 -21.63 23.72
C LEU A 136 -14.16 -22.30 24.33
N VAL A 137 -15.12 -22.77 23.50
CA VAL A 137 -16.25 -23.56 24.02
C VAL A 137 -15.87 -25.06 23.90
N SER A 138 -15.50 -25.64 25.01
CA SER A 138 -15.28 -27.09 25.14
C SER A 138 -16.37 -27.68 26.07
N PRO A 139 -17.09 -28.74 25.67
CA PRO A 139 -16.93 -29.50 24.41
C PRO A 139 -17.69 -28.83 23.25
N PRO A 140 -17.31 -29.14 22.00
CA PRO A 140 -18.05 -28.64 20.82
C PRO A 140 -19.46 -29.21 20.83
N ALA A 141 -20.44 -28.38 21.21
CA ALA A 141 -21.78 -28.85 21.48
C ALA A 141 -22.66 -28.97 20.23
N THR A 142 -22.21 -28.52 19.04
CA THR A 142 -23.03 -28.54 17.83
C THR A 142 -22.17 -28.60 16.55
N ALA A 143 -22.74 -29.26 15.53
CA ALA A 143 -22.18 -29.47 14.19
C ALA A 143 -21.99 -28.19 13.34
N THR A 144 -22.07 -27.00 13.95
CA THR A 144 -21.98 -25.69 13.28
C THR A 144 -20.65 -24.97 13.51
N GLN A 145 -19.68 -25.60 14.16
CA GLN A 145 -18.35 -25.00 14.29
C GLN A 145 -17.56 -25.15 13.00
N ILE A 146 -17.34 -24.02 12.31
CA ILE A 146 -16.43 -23.97 11.18
C ILE A 146 -15.04 -24.36 11.66
N SER A 147 -14.44 -25.37 11.04
CA SER A 147 -13.06 -25.78 11.31
C SER A 147 -12.13 -24.55 11.14
N LEU A 148 -11.07 -24.45 11.95
CA LEU A 148 -10.06 -23.40 11.74
C LEU A 148 -9.51 -23.42 10.30
N ALA A 149 -9.40 -24.60 9.70
CA ALA A 149 -8.91 -24.76 8.33
C ALA A 149 -9.90 -24.22 7.26
N GLU A 150 -11.17 -24.03 7.63
CA GLU A 150 -12.23 -23.56 6.73
C GLU A 150 -12.61 -22.10 6.99
N GLN A 151 -11.86 -21.42 7.83
CA GLN A 151 -12.11 -20.01 8.12
C GLN A 151 -11.78 -19.14 6.92
N ASN A 152 -12.74 -18.32 6.53
CA ASN A 152 -12.62 -17.39 5.41
C ASN A 152 -13.10 -16.01 5.86
N TRP A 153 -12.42 -14.98 5.36
CA TRP A 153 -12.78 -13.57 5.57
C TRP A 153 -13.03 -12.91 4.23
N LEU A 154 -14.13 -12.23 4.12
CA LEU A 154 -14.43 -11.38 2.97
C LEU A 154 -13.73 -10.04 3.20
N LEU A 155 -12.81 -9.69 2.32
CA LEU A 155 -12.12 -8.40 2.32
C LEU A 155 -12.76 -7.48 1.29
N ASP A 156 -13.03 -6.25 1.69
CA ASP A 156 -13.37 -5.19 0.75
C ASP A 156 -12.07 -4.60 0.20
N LEU A 157 -11.97 -4.48 -1.11
CA LEU A 157 -10.80 -3.97 -1.82
C LEU A 157 -11.11 -2.62 -2.44
N THR A 158 -10.16 -1.71 -2.32
CA THR A 158 -10.23 -0.40 -3.00
C THR A 158 -8.89 -0.13 -3.64
N ILE A 159 -8.90 0.29 -4.89
CA ILE A 159 -7.71 0.75 -5.60
C ILE A 159 -7.74 2.27 -5.75
N LYS A 160 -6.59 2.91 -5.59
CA LYS A 160 -6.38 4.29 -6.01
C LYS A 160 -5.38 4.26 -7.14
N TYR A 161 -5.79 4.78 -8.27
CA TYR A 161 -4.96 4.74 -9.46
C TYR A 161 -5.27 5.90 -10.39
N GLU A 162 -4.27 6.75 -10.59
CA GLU A 162 -4.32 7.94 -11.44
C GLU A 162 -2.93 8.18 -12.02
N PRO A 163 -2.56 7.48 -13.11
CA PRO A 163 -1.20 7.51 -13.66
C PRO A 163 -0.77 8.91 -14.09
N ASP A 164 -1.69 9.74 -14.52
CA ASP A 164 -1.43 11.10 -15.01
C ASP A 164 -0.87 12.04 -13.92
N ILE A 165 -1.11 11.75 -12.65
CA ILE A 165 -0.60 12.58 -11.54
C ILE A 165 0.94 12.57 -11.48
N PHE A 166 1.59 11.53 -12.05
CA PHE A 166 3.04 11.41 -12.08
C PHE A 166 3.69 12.00 -13.35
N GLN A 167 2.91 12.41 -14.34
CA GLN A 167 3.43 12.91 -15.64
C GLN A 167 4.17 14.24 -15.53
N SER A 168 4.03 14.98 -14.42
CA SER A 168 4.78 16.21 -14.17
C SER A 168 6.26 15.97 -13.79
N SER A 169 6.65 14.74 -13.54
CA SER A 169 8.06 14.36 -13.39
C SER A 169 8.67 14.08 -14.76
N PRO A 170 9.90 14.51 -15.05
CA PRO A 170 10.50 14.22 -16.35
C PRO A 170 10.51 12.70 -16.58
N PRO A 171 10.13 12.23 -17.78
CA PRO A 171 10.08 10.81 -18.06
C PRO A 171 11.48 10.21 -17.88
N VAL A 172 11.61 9.29 -16.95
CA VAL A 172 12.84 8.50 -16.82
C VAL A 172 12.89 7.56 -18.03
N PRO A 173 13.97 7.56 -18.81
CA PRO A 173 14.09 6.64 -19.94
C PRO A 173 13.86 5.21 -19.50
N ALA A 174 13.06 4.45 -20.23
CA ALA A 174 12.71 3.05 -19.91
C ALA A 174 13.94 2.13 -19.77
N GLU A 175 15.07 2.55 -20.32
CA GLU A 175 16.36 1.83 -20.32
C GLU A 175 17.29 2.27 -19.15
N SER A 176 16.89 3.24 -18.32
CA SER A 176 17.72 3.61 -17.19
C SER A 176 17.59 2.56 -16.09
N GLU A 177 18.74 2.01 -15.66
CA GLU A 177 18.82 1.16 -14.46
C GLU A 177 18.63 1.96 -13.16
N GLU A 178 18.39 3.27 -13.26
CA GLU A 178 18.16 4.12 -12.11
C GLU A 178 16.85 3.71 -11.41
N GLU A 179 16.94 3.50 -10.13
CA GLU A 179 15.80 3.24 -9.27
C GLU A 179 14.88 4.47 -9.28
N VAL A 180 13.64 4.28 -9.75
CA VAL A 180 12.65 5.36 -9.78
C VAL A 180 11.92 5.40 -8.46
N PHE A 181 11.99 6.53 -7.79
CA PHE A 181 11.32 6.78 -6.52
C PHE A 181 9.99 7.51 -6.79
N PRO A 182 8.83 6.87 -6.55
CA PRO A 182 7.55 7.58 -6.64
C PRO A 182 7.46 8.63 -5.53
N ASP A 183 6.86 9.77 -5.84
CA ASP A 183 6.49 10.73 -4.79
C ASP A 183 5.37 10.14 -3.94
N LEU A 184 5.66 9.91 -2.66
CA LEU A 184 4.71 9.31 -1.73
C LEU A 184 3.41 10.12 -1.58
N ARG A 185 3.50 11.44 -1.62
CA ARG A 185 2.32 12.32 -1.49
C ARG A 185 1.41 12.18 -2.70
N LEU A 186 1.99 12.14 -3.90
CA LEU A 186 1.25 11.92 -5.13
C LEU A 186 0.63 10.52 -5.15
N ALA A 187 1.40 9.48 -4.80
CA ALA A 187 0.89 8.12 -4.73
C ALA A 187 -0.33 7.99 -3.80
N LEU A 188 -0.30 8.61 -2.63
CA LEU A 188 -1.40 8.57 -1.67
C LEU A 188 -2.59 9.49 -2.04
N ALA A 189 -2.35 10.50 -2.87
CA ALA A 189 -3.37 11.48 -3.30
C ALA A 189 -4.17 11.02 -4.52
N GLN A 190 -3.80 9.90 -5.16
CA GLN A 190 -4.50 9.36 -6.32
C GLN A 190 -6.00 9.19 -6.04
N SER A 191 -6.81 9.40 -7.05
CA SER A 191 -8.26 9.15 -7.02
C SER A 191 -8.57 7.65 -6.98
N THR A 192 -9.77 7.30 -6.53
CA THR A 192 -10.25 5.92 -6.52
C THR A 192 -10.45 5.45 -7.95
N GLY A 193 -9.77 4.37 -8.34
CA GLY A 193 -9.92 3.67 -9.59
C GLY A 193 -10.88 2.49 -9.48
N ARG A 194 -10.87 1.63 -10.49
CA ARG A 194 -11.71 0.43 -10.58
C ARG A 194 -10.86 -0.84 -10.60
N ILE A 195 -11.36 -1.89 -9.97
CA ILE A 195 -10.81 -3.24 -10.04
C ILE A 195 -11.76 -4.09 -10.89
N TRP A 196 -11.21 -4.82 -11.84
CA TRP A 196 -12.00 -5.60 -12.78
C TRP A 196 -11.96 -7.10 -12.43
N ALA A 197 -13.14 -7.70 -12.30
CA ALA A 197 -13.28 -9.13 -12.04
C ALA A 197 -12.83 -9.98 -13.23
N ASP A 198 -12.90 -9.44 -14.44
CA ASP A 198 -12.58 -10.13 -15.69
C ASP A 198 -11.62 -9.31 -16.56
N THR A 199 -10.99 -10.00 -17.53
CA THR A 199 -10.03 -9.39 -18.47
C THR A 199 -10.69 -8.49 -19.51
N GLU A 200 -12.00 -8.62 -19.74
CA GLU A 200 -12.78 -7.79 -20.68
C GLU A 200 -13.28 -6.49 -20.03
N GLN A 201 -13.05 -6.34 -18.72
CA GLN A 201 -13.46 -5.16 -17.95
C GLN A 201 -14.97 -4.89 -17.99
N THR A 202 -15.75 -5.96 -17.90
CA THR A 202 -17.21 -5.89 -17.92
C THR A 202 -17.82 -5.89 -16.52
N GLU A 203 -17.14 -6.49 -15.54
CA GLU A 203 -17.60 -6.63 -14.16
C GLU A 203 -16.57 -6.08 -13.19
N GLU A 204 -16.98 -5.16 -12.32
CA GLU A 204 -16.13 -4.65 -11.24
C GLU A 204 -16.07 -5.65 -10.09
N SER A 205 -14.93 -5.71 -9.42
CA SER A 205 -14.70 -6.54 -8.24
C SER A 205 -14.23 -5.69 -7.07
N GLU A 206 -15.07 -5.61 -6.05
CA GLU A 206 -14.75 -4.87 -4.82
C GLU A 206 -14.40 -5.78 -3.65
N THR A 207 -14.52 -7.10 -3.81
CA THR A 207 -14.34 -8.04 -2.71
C THR A 207 -13.47 -9.23 -3.10
N ALA A 208 -12.79 -9.80 -2.09
CA ALA A 208 -12.03 -11.04 -2.25
C ALA A 208 -12.07 -11.88 -0.97
N THR A 209 -12.01 -13.19 -1.11
CA THR A 209 -12.07 -14.13 0.00
C THR A 209 -10.67 -14.57 0.41
N LEU A 210 -10.27 -14.26 1.64
CA LEU A 210 -9.02 -14.69 2.26
C LEU A 210 -9.29 -15.95 3.10
N SER A 211 -8.55 -17.01 2.89
CA SER A 211 -8.60 -18.23 3.70
C SER A 211 -7.47 -18.25 4.73
N LEU A 212 -7.75 -18.82 5.90
CA LEU A 212 -6.75 -18.94 6.97
C LEU A 212 -5.51 -19.70 6.50
N GLY A 213 -4.32 -19.12 6.75
CA GLY A 213 -3.05 -19.74 6.45
C GLY A 213 -2.71 -19.85 4.97
N LYS A 214 -3.55 -19.30 4.09
CA LYS A 214 -3.29 -19.24 2.65
C LYS A 214 -2.97 -17.82 2.23
N GLU A 215 -2.08 -17.71 1.25
CA GLU A 215 -1.84 -16.45 0.55
C GLU A 215 -2.99 -16.22 -0.45
N LEU A 216 -3.56 -15.01 -0.45
CA LEU A 216 -4.56 -14.60 -1.42
C LEU A 216 -3.87 -13.92 -2.61
N VAL A 217 -3.96 -14.53 -3.77
CA VAL A 217 -3.48 -13.94 -5.02
C VAL A 217 -4.66 -13.41 -5.81
N LEU A 218 -4.75 -12.09 -5.93
CA LEU A 218 -5.81 -11.42 -6.67
C LEU A 218 -5.54 -11.50 -8.17
N ARG A 219 -6.56 -11.91 -8.94
CA ARG A 219 -6.48 -12.08 -10.38
C ARG A 219 -7.84 -11.85 -11.01
N SER A 220 -7.86 -11.24 -12.19
CA SER A 220 -9.06 -11.19 -13.01
C SER A 220 -9.27 -12.53 -13.73
N ARG A 221 -10.52 -12.91 -13.92
CA ARG A 221 -10.88 -14.10 -14.73
C ARG A 221 -10.49 -13.83 -16.18
N ALA A 222 -9.93 -14.82 -16.85
CA ALA A 222 -9.73 -14.74 -18.28
C ALA A 222 -11.10 -14.81 -19.00
N ALA A 223 -11.19 -14.14 -20.16
CA ALA A 223 -12.38 -14.24 -20.99
C ALA A 223 -12.70 -15.72 -21.26
N GLU A 224 -13.97 -16.10 -21.11
CA GLU A 224 -14.42 -17.46 -21.44
C GLU A 224 -14.18 -17.71 -22.94
N ILE A 225 -13.09 -18.37 -23.26
CA ILE A 225 -13.04 -19.12 -24.50
C ILE A 225 -14.11 -20.20 -24.33
N LEU A 226 -15.17 -20.17 -25.17
CA LEU A 226 -16.31 -21.08 -25.19
C LEU A 226 -15.88 -22.49 -24.83
N SER A 227 -15.85 -22.81 -23.57
CA SER A 227 -15.41 -24.07 -23.01
C SER A 227 -16.64 -24.81 -22.51
N PRO A 228 -16.69 -26.14 -22.59
CA PRO A 228 -17.83 -26.91 -22.12
C PRO A 228 -18.12 -26.60 -20.64
N PRO A 229 -19.38 -26.80 -20.17
CA PRO A 229 -19.87 -26.34 -18.87
C PRO A 229 -19.13 -26.89 -17.64
N ASP A 230 -18.18 -27.78 -17.80
CA ASP A 230 -17.35 -28.35 -16.72
C ASP A 230 -15.91 -27.82 -16.67
N SER A 231 -15.58 -26.75 -17.41
CA SER A 231 -14.23 -26.22 -17.40
C SER A 231 -13.97 -25.35 -16.15
N GLU A 232 -12.83 -25.59 -15.51
CA GLU A 232 -12.36 -24.75 -14.41
C GLU A 232 -12.22 -23.28 -14.87
N THR A 233 -12.64 -22.36 -14.01
CA THR A 233 -12.47 -20.93 -14.26
C THR A 233 -10.99 -20.61 -14.47
N VAL A 234 -10.64 -20.15 -15.66
CA VAL A 234 -9.26 -19.75 -15.98
C VAL A 234 -9.04 -18.32 -15.50
N TYR A 235 -7.97 -18.13 -14.74
CA TYR A 235 -7.56 -16.82 -14.25
C TYR A 235 -6.38 -16.26 -15.06
N SER A 236 -6.40 -14.97 -15.29
CA SER A 236 -5.24 -14.21 -15.75
C SER A 236 -4.10 -14.29 -14.74
N SER A 237 -2.87 -14.00 -15.17
CA SER A 237 -1.75 -13.77 -14.24
C SER A 237 -1.83 -12.41 -13.56
N TYR A 238 -2.75 -11.55 -13.98
CA TYR A 238 -2.86 -10.15 -13.58
C TYR A 238 -4.22 -9.82 -13.00
N LEU A 239 -4.25 -8.82 -12.14
CA LEU A 239 -5.46 -8.11 -11.73
C LEU A 239 -5.57 -6.84 -12.56
N PHE A 240 -6.63 -6.73 -13.36
CA PHE A 240 -6.85 -5.56 -14.20
C PHE A 240 -7.47 -4.43 -13.39
N VAL A 241 -6.95 -3.23 -13.62
CA VAL A 241 -7.38 -1.99 -12.97
C VAL A 241 -7.48 -0.87 -13.99
N SER A 242 -8.27 0.15 -13.68
CA SER A 242 -8.33 1.38 -14.48
C SER A 242 -8.48 2.61 -13.59
N PRO A 243 -8.09 3.80 -14.08
CA PRO A 243 -8.43 5.06 -13.43
C PRO A 243 -9.94 5.24 -13.30
N ALA A 244 -10.39 6.14 -12.42
CA ALA A 244 -11.76 6.64 -12.47
C ALA A 244 -11.96 7.40 -13.80
N ILE A 245 -13.12 7.21 -14.41
CA ILE A 245 -13.54 7.96 -15.59
C ILE A 245 -14.06 9.33 -15.16
#